data_5a3ceca614bbc1e40720cda1ff6ac9aa
#
_entry.id   5a3ceca614bbc1e40720cda1ff6ac9aa
#
_cell.length_a   1.000
_cell.length_b   1.000
_cell.length_c   1.000
_cell.angle_alpha   90.00
_cell.angle_beta   90.00
_cell.angle_gamma   90.00
#
_symmetry.space_group_name_H-M   'P 1'
#
loop_
_entity.id
_entity.type
_entity.pdbx_description
1 polymer ?
#
loop_
_entity_poly.entity_id
_entity_poly.type
_entity_poly.pdbx_seq_one_letter_code
_entity_poly.pdbx_strand_id
1 'polypeptide(L)'
;MQKTDYLIENEEAIITIDLVFDGQFVTADNSEYSYKVIDNQGNIINEETTVTIPDELPQDKVAIIIEAADNILNEDSLFEDRYVIVKFLHNGGQVRLRKHLRLIREPYFTASVKDVRNIYGINAGELPDDDLDMTEVYLSMLAALGDSFSEALKSGGRANFRANRALALQAALGIFSSLRLRVAESEKSGTNTFLRNLRNVSWDGLKAELENELSGLIEDITGDATLYVDNYSPISLGSRSPDAITGEG
;
A
#
# COMPACT_ATOMS: atom_id res chain seq x y z
N MET A 1 10.26 2.44 1.88
CA MET A 1 9.33 1.52 2.57
C MET A 1 8.98 0.44 1.57
N GLN A 2 9.03 -0.83 1.95
CA GLN A 2 8.66 -1.91 1.04
C GLN A 2 7.14 -1.87 0.87
N LYS A 3 6.66 -1.86 -0.39
CA LYS A 3 5.22 -1.90 -0.69
C LYS A 3 4.62 -3.16 -0.06
N THR A 4 3.50 -3.01 0.63
CA THR A 4 2.77 -4.16 1.17
C THR A 4 2.09 -4.89 0.00
N ASP A 5 2.36 -6.18 -0.14
CA ASP A 5 1.63 -7.00 -1.10
C ASP A 5 0.34 -7.51 -0.42
N TYR A 6 -0.77 -7.38 -1.11
CA TYR A 6 -2.07 -7.80 -0.61
C TYR A 6 -2.47 -9.16 -1.17
N LEU A 7 -2.97 -10.00 -0.29
CA LEU A 7 -3.67 -11.24 -0.62
C LEU A 7 -5.17 -10.99 -0.53
N ILE A 8 -5.94 -11.56 -1.42
CA ILE A 8 -7.40 -11.48 -1.37
C ILE A 8 -7.95 -12.76 -0.75
N GLU A 9 -8.89 -12.59 0.17
CA GLU A 9 -9.59 -13.71 0.82
C GLU A 9 -10.23 -14.64 -0.22
N ASN A 10 -10.08 -15.96 0.00
CA ASN A 10 -10.57 -17.03 -0.88
C ASN A 10 -10.01 -17.03 -2.32
N GLU A 11 -8.92 -16.31 -2.58
CA GLU A 11 -8.23 -16.34 -3.87
C GLU A 11 -6.84 -16.95 -3.76
N GLU A 12 -6.43 -17.68 -4.81
CA GLU A 12 -5.05 -18.14 -4.97
C GLU A 12 -4.16 -16.93 -5.27
N ALA A 13 -2.99 -16.89 -4.66
CA ALA A 13 -2.01 -15.84 -4.90
C ALA A 13 -0.64 -16.40 -5.29
N ILE A 14 -0.02 -15.78 -6.29
CA ILE A 14 1.36 -16.06 -6.69
C ILE A 14 2.23 -14.89 -6.28
N ILE A 15 3.13 -15.11 -5.34
CA ILE A 15 4.04 -14.11 -4.80
C ILE A 15 5.43 -14.31 -5.36
N THR A 16 5.96 -13.32 -6.05
CA THR A 16 7.35 -13.34 -6.51
C THR A 16 8.25 -12.66 -5.48
N ILE A 17 9.35 -13.30 -5.13
CA ILE A 17 10.36 -12.79 -4.20
C ILE A 17 11.71 -12.80 -4.89
N ASP A 18 12.36 -11.65 -4.93
CA ASP A 18 13.73 -11.52 -5.41
C ASP A 18 14.68 -12.12 -4.38
N LEU A 19 15.62 -12.97 -4.82
CA LEU A 19 16.66 -13.49 -3.98
C LEU A 19 17.78 -12.44 -3.86
N VAL A 20 17.85 -11.80 -2.69
CA VAL A 20 18.81 -10.73 -2.42
C VAL A 20 19.67 -11.09 -1.23
N PHE A 21 21.00 -10.93 -1.39
CA PHE A 21 21.97 -11.05 -0.33
C PHE A 21 22.96 -9.89 -0.44
N ASP A 22 23.19 -9.19 0.68
CA ASP A 22 24.07 -8.00 0.75
C ASP A 22 23.69 -6.90 -0.28
N GLY A 23 22.39 -6.74 -0.54
CA GLY A 23 21.87 -5.74 -1.48
C GLY A 23 22.02 -6.10 -2.97
N GLN A 24 22.52 -7.31 -3.30
CA GLN A 24 22.67 -7.79 -4.67
C GLN A 24 21.73 -8.97 -4.96
N PHE A 25 21.26 -9.05 -6.20
CA PHE A 25 20.54 -10.23 -6.67
C PHE A 25 21.49 -11.42 -6.73
N VAL A 26 21.05 -12.55 -6.18
CA VAL A 26 21.83 -13.77 -6.11
C VAL A 26 21.02 -14.97 -6.57
N THR A 27 21.70 -16.05 -6.91
CA THR A 27 21.09 -17.34 -7.23
C THR A 27 21.22 -18.29 -6.06
N ALA A 28 20.22 -19.15 -5.88
CA ALA A 28 20.27 -20.22 -4.90
C ALA A 28 21.22 -21.33 -5.37
N ASP A 29 22.03 -21.88 -4.46
CA ASP A 29 22.83 -23.06 -4.75
C ASP A 29 21.90 -24.23 -5.10
N ASN A 30 22.27 -25.02 -6.13
CA ASN A 30 21.45 -26.13 -6.65
C ASN A 30 20.04 -25.74 -7.16
N SER A 31 19.77 -24.45 -7.38
CA SER A 31 18.45 -23.93 -7.77
C SER A 31 17.32 -24.37 -6.83
N GLU A 32 17.61 -24.53 -5.53
CA GLU A 32 16.65 -24.98 -4.53
C GLU A 32 16.40 -23.90 -3.46
N TYR A 33 15.14 -23.78 -3.05
CA TYR A 33 14.73 -22.97 -1.90
C TYR A 33 13.64 -23.69 -1.10
N SER A 34 13.52 -23.36 0.18
CA SER A 34 12.34 -23.70 0.96
C SER A 34 11.58 -22.45 1.40
N TYR A 35 10.29 -22.56 1.53
CA TYR A 35 9.46 -21.47 2.06
C TYR A 35 8.39 -22.00 3.02
N LYS A 36 7.92 -21.10 3.87
CA LYS A 36 6.73 -21.29 4.69
C LYS A 36 6.00 -19.96 4.87
N VAL A 37 4.70 -20.05 5.13
CA VAL A 37 3.85 -18.90 5.43
C VAL A 37 3.43 -18.96 6.89
N ILE A 38 3.54 -17.86 7.60
CA ILE A 38 3.12 -17.73 9.00
C ILE A 38 2.27 -16.48 9.20
N ASP A 39 1.42 -16.48 10.21
CA ASP A 39 0.69 -15.30 10.67
C ASP A 39 1.58 -14.36 11.53
N ASN A 40 0.99 -13.29 12.04
CA ASN A 40 1.66 -12.33 12.92
C ASN A 40 1.99 -12.90 14.31
N GLN A 41 1.37 -14.00 14.73
CA GLN A 41 1.60 -14.69 15.99
C GLN A 41 2.66 -15.80 15.85
N GLY A 42 3.06 -16.13 14.62
CA GLY A 42 4.03 -17.17 14.28
C GLY A 42 3.41 -18.54 14.04
N ASN A 43 2.07 -18.63 14.01
CA ASN A 43 1.40 -19.87 13.64
C ASN A 43 1.66 -20.18 12.16
N ILE A 44 1.84 -21.46 11.86
CA ILE A 44 2.11 -21.92 10.49
C ILE A 44 0.78 -22.00 9.74
N ILE A 45 0.67 -21.24 8.65
CA ILE A 45 -0.45 -21.30 7.71
C ILE A 45 -0.13 -22.31 6.63
N ASN A 46 1.08 -22.23 6.05
CA ASN A 46 1.56 -23.17 5.05
C ASN A 46 2.89 -23.78 5.56
N GLU A 47 2.97 -25.11 5.59
CA GLU A 47 4.15 -25.81 6.07
C GLU A 47 5.37 -25.57 5.19
N GLU A 48 6.56 -25.79 5.74
CA GLU A 48 7.81 -25.61 5.02
C GLU A 48 7.90 -26.56 3.80
N THR A 49 7.87 -25.98 2.62
CA THR A 49 7.91 -26.69 1.34
C THR A 49 9.22 -26.38 0.62
N THR A 50 9.91 -27.41 0.14
CA THR A 50 11.12 -27.26 -0.70
C THR A 50 10.71 -27.29 -2.17
N VAL A 51 11.24 -26.35 -2.94
CA VAL A 51 10.94 -26.19 -4.37
C VAL A 51 12.26 -26.03 -5.14
N THR A 52 12.31 -26.63 -6.32
CA THR A 52 13.40 -26.43 -7.27
C THR A 52 12.99 -25.38 -8.30
N ILE A 53 13.83 -24.39 -8.54
CA ILE A 53 13.61 -23.37 -9.57
C ILE A 53 13.84 -24.03 -10.94
N PRO A 54 12.85 -24.07 -11.84
CA PRO A 54 13.03 -24.57 -13.20
C PRO A 54 14.11 -23.78 -13.96
N ASP A 55 14.89 -24.44 -14.77
CA ASP A 55 16.01 -23.83 -15.53
C ASP A 55 15.54 -22.72 -16.49
N GLU A 56 14.28 -22.77 -16.94
CA GLU A 56 13.69 -21.79 -17.85
C GLU A 56 13.28 -20.48 -17.14
N LEU A 57 13.25 -20.49 -15.80
CA LEU A 57 12.85 -19.32 -15.01
C LEU A 57 14.09 -18.52 -14.53
N PRO A 58 13.91 -17.22 -14.23
CA PRO A 58 14.98 -16.44 -13.61
C PRO A 58 15.43 -17.08 -12.30
N GLN A 59 16.75 -17.33 -12.18
CA GLN A 59 17.34 -18.03 -11.04
C GLN A 59 17.55 -17.13 -9.81
N ASP A 60 17.32 -15.83 -9.98
CA ASP A 60 17.37 -14.79 -8.93
C ASP A 60 16.01 -14.48 -8.32
N LYS A 61 14.96 -15.24 -8.70
CA LYS A 61 13.58 -15.04 -8.22
C LYS A 61 12.95 -16.38 -7.87
N VAL A 62 12.07 -16.33 -6.88
CA VAL A 62 11.25 -17.49 -6.51
C VAL A 62 9.77 -17.11 -6.58
N ALA A 63 8.96 -18.04 -7.08
CA ALA A 63 7.49 -17.91 -7.10
C ALA A 63 6.92 -18.80 -6.00
N ILE A 64 6.06 -18.23 -5.17
CA ILE A 64 5.41 -18.92 -4.06
C ILE A 64 3.91 -18.88 -4.31
N ILE A 65 3.29 -20.03 -4.33
CA ILE A 65 1.84 -20.17 -4.48
C ILE A 65 1.23 -20.31 -3.09
N ILE A 66 0.27 -19.45 -2.79
CA ILE A 66 -0.57 -19.55 -1.60
C ILE A 66 -1.96 -19.90 -2.08
N GLU A 67 -2.43 -21.08 -1.70
CA GLU A 67 -3.72 -21.57 -2.18
C GLU A 67 -4.91 -20.79 -1.59
N ALA A 68 -6.00 -20.73 -2.31
CA ALA A 68 -7.24 -20.07 -1.87
C ALA A 68 -7.72 -20.57 -0.51
N ALA A 69 -7.56 -21.88 -0.25
CA ALA A 69 -7.94 -22.50 1.02
C ALA A 69 -7.14 -22.01 2.24
N ASP A 70 -5.93 -21.50 2.00
CA ASP A 70 -5.07 -20.92 3.04
C ASP A 70 -5.34 -19.43 3.25
N ASN A 71 -6.04 -18.78 2.32
CA ASN A 71 -6.39 -17.36 2.35
C ASN A 71 -7.78 -17.13 2.97
N ILE A 72 -7.97 -17.55 4.21
CA ILE A 72 -9.20 -17.35 4.97
C ILE A 72 -8.94 -16.30 6.06
N LEU A 73 -9.80 -15.29 6.09
CA LEU A 73 -9.78 -14.23 7.11
C LEU A 73 -10.85 -14.52 8.18
N ASN A 74 -10.52 -14.24 9.44
CA ASN A 74 -11.52 -14.32 10.52
C ASN A 74 -12.64 -13.30 10.28
N GLU A 75 -13.89 -13.68 10.62
CA GLU A 75 -15.07 -12.85 10.37
C GLU A 75 -14.96 -11.44 10.97
N ASP A 76 -14.38 -11.33 12.18
CA ASP A 76 -14.21 -10.08 12.90
C ASP A 76 -12.96 -9.28 12.50
N SER A 77 -12.11 -9.82 11.61
CA SER A 77 -10.87 -9.17 11.21
C SER A 77 -11.04 -8.39 9.92
N LEU A 78 -10.50 -7.16 9.87
CA LEU A 78 -10.43 -6.36 8.65
C LEU A 78 -9.29 -6.83 7.74
N PHE A 79 -8.20 -7.28 8.34
CA PHE A 79 -7.02 -7.83 7.67
C PHE A 79 -6.24 -8.75 8.61
N GLU A 80 -5.33 -9.52 8.03
CA GLU A 80 -4.37 -10.34 8.76
C GLU A 80 -2.98 -10.15 8.15
N ASP A 81 -2.00 -9.78 8.97
CA ASP A 81 -0.62 -9.69 8.53
C ASP A 81 0.01 -11.08 8.49
N ARG A 82 0.63 -11.41 7.38
CA ARG A 82 1.30 -12.67 7.09
C ARG A 82 2.73 -12.45 6.68
N TYR A 83 3.54 -13.48 6.84
CA TYR A 83 4.95 -13.44 6.46
C TYR A 83 5.32 -14.69 5.69
N VAL A 84 5.85 -14.50 4.50
CA VAL A 84 6.55 -15.54 3.78
C VAL A 84 8.00 -15.54 4.24
N ILE A 85 8.48 -16.69 4.66
CA ILE A 85 9.87 -16.91 5.03
C ILE A 85 10.48 -17.84 3.98
N VAL A 86 11.43 -17.31 3.21
CA VAL A 86 12.20 -18.08 2.21
C VAL A 86 13.57 -18.37 2.76
N LYS A 87 14.05 -19.58 2.58
CA LYS A 87 15.40 -20.01 2.93
C LYS A 87 16.03 -20.65 1.71
N PHE A 88 17.27 -20.32 1.44
CA PHE A 88 18.08 -20.92 0.37
C PHE A 88 19.56 -20.93 0.77
N LEU A 89 20.36 -21.71 0.06
CA LEU A 89 21.81 -21.68 0.21
C LEU A 89 22.41 -20.74 -0.85
N HIS A 90 23.40 -19.97 -0.46
CA HIS A 90 24.20 -19.15 -1.34
C HIS A 90 25.67 -19.20 -0.91
N ASN A 91 26.54 -19.65 -1.80
CA ASN A 91 27.95 -19.88 -1.50
C ASN A 91 28.20 -20.78 -0.26
N GLY A 92 27.36 -21.79 -0.08
CA GLY A 92 27.38 -22.71 1.06
C GLY A 92 26.86 -22.15 2.37
N GLY A 93 26.43 -20.88 2.43
CA GLY A 93 25.81 -20.25 3.57
C GLY A 93 24.28 -20.21 3.46
N GLN A 94 23.56 -20.40 4.57
CA GLN A 94 22.10 -20.29 4.58
C GLN A 94 21.68 -18.82 4.61
N VAL A 95 20.88 -18.40 3.63
CA VAL A 95 20.23 -17.09 3.56
C VAL A 95 18.76 -17.25 3.94
N ARG A 96 18.22 -16.27 4.66
CA ARG A 96 16.81 -16.21 5.04
C ARG A 96 16.24 -14.85 4.67
N LEU A 97 15.20 -14.86 3.85
CA LEU A 97 14.41 -13.66 3.50
C LEU A 97 13.06 -13.72 4.21
N ARG A 98 12.50 -12.56 4.50
CA ARG A 98 11.16 -12.41 5.06
C ARG A 98 10.42 -11.35 4.25
N LYS A 99 9.27 -11.71 3.70
CA LYS A 99 8.38 -10.79 2.99
C LYS A 99 7.08 -10.64 3.76
N HIS A 100 6.66 -9.40 3.98
CA HIS A 100 5.38 -9.07 4.60
C HIS A 100 4.28 -9.07 3.55
N LEU A 101 3.17 -9.70 3.87
CA LEU A 101 1.94 -9.74 3.08
C LEU A 101 0.78 -9.34 4.00
N ARG A 102 -0.30 -8.86 3.42
CA ARG A 102 -1.52 -8.57 4.16
C ARG A 102 -2.71 -9.23 3.48
N LEU A 103 -3.37 -10.14 4.16
CA LEU A 103 -4.63 -10.75 3.72
C LEU A 103 -5.78 -9.80 4.03
N ILE A 104 -6.61 -9.51 3.02
CA ILE A 104 -7.77 -8.62 3.10
C ILE A 104 -8.97 -9.23 2.37
N ARG A 105 -10.16 -8.74 2.67
CA ARG A 105 -11.32 -8.97 1.82
C ARG A 105 -11.20 -8.17 0.53
N GLU A 106 -11.84 -8.64 -0.53
CA GLU A 106 -11.88 -7.93 -1.82
C GLU A 106 -12.34 -6.47 -1.62
N PRO A 107 -11.52 -5.50 -2.03
CA PRO A 107 -11.87 -4.09 -1.89
C PRO A 107 -12.84 -3.65 -3.00
N TYR A 108 -13.90 -2.93 -2.62
CA TYR A 108 -14.95 -2.47 -3.55
C TYR A 108 -14.79 -1.01 -4.01
N PHE A 109 -13.64 -0.39 -3.79
CA PHE A 109 -13.42 0.99 -4.21
C PHE A 109 -12.86 1.10 -5.64
N THR A 110 -13.15 2.23 -6.27
CA THR A 110 -12.62 2.60 -7.59
C THR A 110 -11.75 3.86 -7.55
N ALA A 111 -11.67 4.52 -6.39
CA ALA A 111 -10.81 5.67 -6.19
C ALA A 111 -9.33 5.29 -6.42
N SER A 112 -8.60 6.17 -7.06
CA SER A 112 -7.22 5.91 -7.49
C SER A 112 -6.29 7.08 -7.14
N VAL A 113 -4.99 6.88 -7.22
CA VAL A 113 -3.99 7.95 -7.06
C VAL A 113 -4.22 9.08 -8.07
N LYS A 114 -4.80 8.77 -9.24
CA LYS A 114 -5.20 9.80 -10.22
C LYS A 114 -6.24 10.76 -9.65
N ASP A 115 -7.19 10.28 -8.84
CA ASP A 115 -8.20 11.13 -8.23
C ASP A 115 -7.58 12.05 -7.19
N VAL A 116 -6.61 11.56 -6.44
CA VAL A 116 -5.80 12.38 -5.50
C VAL A 116 -5.00 13.44 -6.26
N ARG A 117 -4.36 13.08 -7.37
CA ARG A 117 -3.67 14.06 -8.24
C ARG A 117 -4.61 15.15 -8.73
N ASN A 118 -5.81 14.78 -9.13
CA ASN A 118 -6.82 15.74 -9.59
C ASN A 118 -7.23 16.74 -8.50
N ILE A 119 -7.29 16.34 -7.23
CA ILE A 119 -7.60 17.22 -6.11
C ILE A 119 -6.57 18.36 -6.00
N TYR A 120 -5.31 18.05 -6.21
CA TYR A 120 -4.21 19.01 -6.11
C TYR A 120 -3.83 19.66 -7.46
N GLY A 121 -4.36 19.18 -8.57
CA GLY A 121 -3.97 19.63 -9.91
C GLY A 121 -2.52 19.25 -10.29
N ILE A 122 -2.05 18.09 -9.81
CA ILE A 122 -0.69 17.58 -10.02
C ILE A 122 -0.67 16.40 -11.01
N ASN A 123 0.51 16.06 -11.49
CA ASN A 123 0.71 14.98 -12.46
C ASN A 123 1.40 13.73 -11.87
N ALA A 124 1.54 12.67 -12.68
CA ALA A 124 2.13 11.41 -12.23
C ALA A 124 3.64 11.50 -11.92
N GLY A 125 4.35 12.46 -12.48
CA GLY A 125 5.76 12.70 -12.13
C GLY A 125 5.94 13.31 -10.75
N GLU A 126 4.90 13.99 -10.24
CA GLU A 126 4.89 14.67 -8.95
C GLU A 126 4.35 13.79 -7.81
N LEU A 127 3.40 12.91 -8.13
CA LEU A 127 2.89 11.87 -7.26
C LEU A 127 2.78 10.57 -8.08
N PRO A 128 3.81 9.73 -8.12
CA PRO A 128 3.76 8.40 -8.71
C PRO A 128 2.69 7.52 -8.07
N ASP A 129 2.17 6.53 -8.83
CA ASP A 129 1.14 5.62 -8.30
C ASP A 129 1.66 4.77 -7.11
N ASP A 130 2.96 4.50 -7.07
CA ASP A 130 3.59 3.72 -6.01
C ASP A 130 3.87 4.51 -4.72
N ASP A 131 3.70 5.83 -4.74
CA ASP A 131 3.93 6.68 -3.57
C ASP A 131 2.74 6.69 -2.59
N LEU A 132 1.59 6.16 -3.00
CA LEU A 132 0.36 6.19 -2.21
C LEU A 132 -0.35 4.83 -2.26
N ASP A 133 -0.55 4.22 -1.10
CA ASP A 133 -1.28 2.97 -0.96
C ASP A 133 -2.76 3.24 -0.68
N MET A 134 -3.59 3.20 -1.73
CA MET A 134 -5.03 3.42 -1.63
C MET A 134 -5.74 2.32 -0.83
N THR A 135 -5.19 1.10 -0.80
CA THR A 135 -5.75 -0.01 -0.02
C THR A 135 -5.56 0.22 1.48
N GLU A 136 -4.41 0.75 1.89
CA GLU A 136 -4.18 1.12 3.30
C GLU A 136 -5.13 2.23 3.75
N VAL A 137 -5.36 3.23 2.89
CA VAL A 137 -6.35 4.30 3.18
C VAL A 137 -7.76 3.72 3.30
N TYR A 138 -8.13 2.79 2.40
CA TYR A 138 -9.41 2.09 2.45
C TYR A 138 -9.59 1.32 3.77
N LEU A 139 -8.61 0.52 4.18
CA LEU A 139 -8.65 -0.24 5.43
C LEU A 139 -8.77 0.69 6.66
N SER A 140 -8.07 1.82 6.66
CA SER A 140 -8.16 2.83 7.71
C SER A 140 -9.56 3.45 7.80
N MET A 141 -10.17 3.80 6.67
CA MET A 141 -11.53 4.32 6.62
C MET A 141 -12.56 3.26 7.02
N LEU A 142 -12.36 2.01 6.58
CA LEU A 142 -13.23 0.89 6.96
C LEU A 142 -13.19 0.64 8.48
N ALA A 143 -12.00 0.73 9.09
CA ALA A 143 -11.84 0.62 10.54
C ALA A 143 -12.57 1.74 11.31
N ALA A 144 -12.59 2.95 10.76
CA ALA A 144 -13.20 4.12 11.41
C ALA A 144 -14.70 4.21 11.19
N LEU A 145 -15.20 3.87 10.00
CA LEU A 145 -16.59 4.10 9.57
C LEU A 145 -17.44 2.82 9.51
N GLY A 146 -16.79 1.65 9.58
CA GLY A 146 -17.45 0.34 9.63
C GLY A 146 -18.29 0.00 8.41
N ASP A 147 -19.39 -0.71 8.66
CA ASP A 147 -20.25 -1.28 7.62
C ASP A 147 -20.89 -0.23 6.72
N SER A 148 -21.26 0.93 7.25
CA SER A 148 -21.88 2.00 6.47
C SER A 148 -21.02 2.44 5.29
N PHE A 149 -19.69 2.50 5.48
CA PHE A 149 -18.75 2.82 4.43
C PHE A 149 -18.63 1.68 3.41
N SER A 150 -18.54 0.43 3.89
CA SER A 150 -18.49 -0.75 3.03
C SER A 150 -19.76 -0.88 2.17
N GLU A 151 -20.94 -0.70 2.76
CA GLU A 151 -22.22 -0.74 2.05
C GLU A 151 -22.33 0.38 1.01
N ALA A 152 -21.88 1.59 1.35
CA ALA A 152 -21.84 2.70 0.39
C ALA A 152 -20.95 2.39 -0.81
N LEU A 153 -19.78 1.79 -0.61
CA LEU A 153 -18.88 1.36 -1.70
C LEU A 153 -19.50 0.24 -2.57
N LYS A 154 -20.22 -0.70 -1.97
CA LYS A 154 -20.89 -1.80 -2.70
C LYS A 154 -22.15 -1.33 -3.42
N SER A 155 -22.76 -0.25 -2.97
CA SER A 155 -23.96 0.30 -3.58
C SER A 155 -23.66 0.90 -4.96
N GLY A 156 -24.68 1.06 -5.78
CA GLY A 156 -24.56 1.80 -7.02
C GLY A 156 -24.81 3.30 -6.83
N GLY A 157 -24.44 4.10 -7.82
CA GLY A 157 -24.89 5.49 -7.96
C GLY A 157 -24.22 6.46 -6.99
N ARG A 158 -25.04 7.32 -6.36
CA ARG A 158 -24.54 8.48 -5.60
C ARG A 158 -23.76 8.08 -4.34
N ALA A 159 -24.20 7.06 -3.61
CA ALA A 159 -23.52 6.61 -2.39
C ALA A 159 -22.11 6.07 -2.70
N ASN A 160 -21.99 5.24 -3.73
CA ASN A 160 -20.69 4.76 -4.20
C ASN A 160 -19.75 5.90 -4.62
N PHE A 161 -20.28 6.88 -5.39
CA PHE A 161 -19.51 8.05 -5.80
C PHE A 161 -19.01 8.85 -4.58
N ARG A 162 -19.85 9.08 -3.57
CA ARG A 162 -19.48 9.79 -2.34
C ARG A 162 -18.43 9.05 -1.53
N ALA A 163 -18.57 7.73 -1.38
CA ALA A 163 -17.61 6.90 -0.68
C ALA A 163 -16.22 6.89 -1.36
N ASN A 164 -16.19 6.78 -2.69
CA ASN A 164 -14.94 6.88 -3.44
C ASN A 164 -14.31 8.28 -3.37
N ARG A 165 -15.15 9.35 -3.38
CA ARG A 165 -14.67 10.72 -3.21
C ARG A 165 -14.11 10.94 -1.81
N ALA A 166 -14.76 10.42 -0.76
CA ALA A 166 -14.26 10.48 0.61
C ALA A 166 -12.92 9.76 0.74
N LEU A 167 -12.76 8.57 0.11
CA LEU A 167 -11.51 7.85 0.08
C LEU A 167 -10.38 8.65 -0.58
N ALA A 168 -10.64 9.28 -1.72
CA ALA A 168 -9.66 10.12 -2.41
C ALA A 168 -9.27 11.36 -1.58
N LEU A 169 -10.23 11.98 -0.88
CA LEU A 169 -9.96 13.12 0.02
C LEU A 169 -9.15 12.71 1.24
N GLN A 170 -9.48 11.57 1.85
CA GLN A 170 -8.70 11.03 2.98
C GLN A 170 -7.25 10.77 2.56
N ALA A 171 -7.05 10.15 1.39
CA ALA A 171 -5.73 9.93 0.83
C ALA A 171 -4.98 11.26 0.56
N ALA A 172 -5.68 12.25 0.02
CA ALA A 172 -5.12 13.58 -0.23
C ALA A 172 -4.67 14.25 1.07
N LEU A 173 -5.51 14.23 2.10
CA LEU A 173 -5.16 14.79 3.41
C LEU A 173 -3.97 14.05 4.05
N GLY A 174 -3.87 12.73 3.88
CA GLY A 174 -2.75 11.94 4.37
C GLY A 174 -1.39 12.38 3.81
N ILE A 175 -1.33 12.77 2.54
CA ILE A 175 -0.09 13.23 1.91
C ILE A 175 0.15 14.74 2.00
N PHE A 176 -0.79 15.50 2.55
CA PHE A 176 -0.80 16.97 2.54
C PHE A 176 0.49 17.57 3.05
N SER A 177 0.96 17.13 4.21
CA SER A 177 2.19 17.65 4.83
C SER A 177 3.43 17.36 4.00
N SER A 178 3.54 16.17 3.44
CA SER A 178 4.65 15.76 2.57
C SER A 178 4.66 16.53 1.25
N LEU A 179 3.47 16.75 0.68
CA LEU A 179 3.33 17.54 -0.54
C LEU A 179 3.78 18.99 -0.32
N ARG A 180 3.38 19.59 0.79
CA ARG A 180 3.80 20.94 1.18
C ARG A 180 5.32 21.07 1.31
N LEU A 181 5.98 20.06 1.89
CA LEU A 181 7.45 20.04 2.03
C LEU A 181 8.14 19.92 0.66
N ARG A 182 7.68 19.02 -0.20
CA ARG A 182 8.19 18.85 -1.56
C ARG A 182 8.08 20.15 -2.38
N VAL A 183 6.95 20.85 -2.23
CA VAL A 183 6.73 22.16 -2.86
C VAL A 183 7.77 23.16 -2.39
N ALA A 184 8.00 23.26 -1.08
CA ALA A 184 8.96 24.20 -0.51
C ALA A 184 10.42 23.91 -0.91
N GLU A 185 10.78 22.64 -1.04
CA GLU A 185 12.12 22.20 -1.48
C GLU A 185 12.38 22.52 -2.95
N SER A 186 11.41 22.28 -3.82
CA SER A 186 11.56 22.54 -5.25
C SER A 186 11.58 24.04 -5.56
N GLU A 187 10.98 24.89 -4.72
CA GLU A 187 11.13 26.35 -4.80
C GLU A 187 12.58 26.79 -4.58
N LYS A 188 13.30 26.11 -3.70
CA LYS A 188 14.72 26.41 -3.42
C LYS A 188 15.63 25.97 -4.58
N SER A 189 15.28 24.92 -5.29
CA SER A 189 16.10 24.38 -6.39
C SER A 189 15.88 25.05 -7.74
N GLY A 190 14.90 25.91 -7.88
CA GLY A 190 14.63 26.66 -9.10
C GLY A 190 14.10 25.82 -10.30
N THR A 191 13.72 24.57 -10.06
CA THR A 191 13.57 23.57 -11.13
C THR A 191 12.13 23.37 -11.63
N ASN A 192 11.08 24.14 -11.22
CA ASN A 192 9.72 23.70 -11.57
C ASN A 192 8.70 24.74 -12.00
N THR A 193 8.05 24.41 -13.13
CA THR A 193 6.86 25.07 -13.69
C THR A 193 5.56 24.73 -12.95
N PHE A 194 5.48 23.61 -12.26
CA PHE A 194 4.32 23.08 -11.56
C PHE A 194 3.91 23.91 -10.34
N LEU A 195 4.85 24.34 -9.56
CA LEU A 195 4.61 25.03 -8.30
C LEU A 195 4.03 26.45 -8.44
N ARG A 196 3.97 26.99 -9.66
CA ARG A 196 3.36 28.30 -9.91
C ARG A 196 1.87 28.33 -9.53
N ASN A 197 1.15 27.23 -9.70
CA ASN A 197 -0.28 27.17 -9.37
C ASN A 197 -0.55 27.06 -7.87
N LEU A 198 0.36 26.42 -7.12
CA LEU A 198 0.23 26.25 -5.67
C LEU A 198 0.84 27.42 -4.86
N ARG A 199 1.63 28.28 -5.50
CA ARG A 199 2.25 29.46 -4.82
C ARG A 199 1.27 30.45 -4.23
N ASN A 200 0.09 30.57 -4.84
CA ASN A 200 -0.94 31.51 -4.43
C ASN A 200 -2.04 30.87 -3.58
N VAL A 201 -1.93 29.58 -3.26
CA VAL A 201 -2.90 28.86 -2.45
C VAL A 201 -2.55 29.01 -0.97
N SER A 202 -3.50 29.42 -0.16
CA SER A 202 -3.41 29.27 1.29
C SER A 202 -3.45 27.77 1.62
N TRP A 203 -2.31 27.19 1.99
CA TRP A 203 -2.24 25.79 2.36
C TRP A 203 -3.21 25.43 3.50
N ASP A 204 -3.29 26.31 4.51
CA ASP A 204 -4.21 26.10 5.63
C ASP A 204 -5.68 26.23 5.20
N GLY A 205 -5.97 27.13 4.26
CA GLY A 205 -7.30 27.25 3.66
C GLY A 205 -7.67 26.03 2.85
N LEU A 206 -6.76 25.56 1.99
CA LEU A 206 -6.99 24.33 1.20
C LEU A 206 -7.20 23.12 2.11
N LYS A 207 -6.40 22.97 3.15
CA LYS A 207 -6.56 21.87 4.12
C LYS A 207 -7.97 21.92 4.75
N ALA A 208 -8.39 23.08 5.24
CA ALA A 208 -9.69 23.26 5.84
C ALA A 208 -10.85 22.96 4.87
N GLU A 209 -10.71 23.34 3.59
CA GLU A 209 -11.70 22.99 2.55
C GLU A 209 -11.81 21.48 2.34
N LEU A 210 -10.67 20.77 2.23
CA LEU A 210 -10.64 19.31 2.06
C LEU A 210 -11.22 18.60 3.30
N GLU A 211 -10.89 19.05 4.51
CA GLU A 211 -11.42 18.51 5.78
C GLU A 211 -12.93 18.71 5.87
N ASN A 212 -13.44 19.89 5.52
CA ASN A 212 -14.87 20.18 5.53
C ASN A 212 -15.63 19.35 4.48
N GLU A 213 -15.10 19.20 3.26
CA GLU A 213 -15.69 18.34 2.23
C GLU A 213 -15.73 16.87 2.69
N LEU A 214 -14.63 16.37 3.26
CA LEU A 214 -14.57 15.01 3.78
C LEU A 214 -15.57 14.78 4.90
N SER A 215 -15.65 15.68 5.88
CA SER A 215 -16.60 15.59 6.99
C SER A 215 -18.05 15.54 6.50
N GLY A 216 -18.42 16.39 5.54
CA GLY A 216 -19.76 16.35 4.95
C GLY A 216 -20.07 15.05 4.21
N LEU A 217 -19.07 14.46 3.53
CA LEU A 217 -19.25 13.17 2.87
C LEU A 217 -19.38 12.01 3.87
N ILE A 218 -18.64 12.06 4.98
CA ILE A 218 -18.74 11.07 6.06
C ILE A 218 -20.13 11.13 6.70
N GLU A 219 -20.61 12.31 7.02
CA GLU A 219 -21.98 12.52 7.53
C GLU A 219 -23.03 11.96 6.56
N ASP A 220 -22.89 12.24 5.27
CA ASP A 220 -23.79 11.74 4.22
C ASP A 220 -23.80 10.19 4.11
N ILE A 221 -22.66 9.53 4.41
CA ILE A 221 -22.50 8.07 4.32
C ILE A 221 -22.99 7.38 5.59
N THR A 222 -22.66 7.93 6.76
CA THR A 222 -22.88 7.28 8.06
C THR A 222 -24.14 7.78 8.77
N GLY A 223 -24.64 8.95 8.40
CA GLY A 223 -25.72 9.64 9.13
C GLY A 223 -25.25 10.25 10.45
N ASP A 224 -23.96 10.28 10.74
CA ASP A 224 -23.37 10.76 11.98
C ASP A 224 -22.29 11.83 11.72
N ALA A 225 -22.61 13.08 12.07
CA ALA A 225 -21.70 14.22 11.93
C ALA A 225 -20.52 14.21 12.93
N THR A 226 -20.55 13.32 13.93
CA THR A 226 -19.52 13.26 14.98
C THR A 226 -18.41 12.25 14.65
N LEU A 227 -18.63 11.39 13.66
CA LEU A 227 -17.60 10.46 13.20
C LEU A 227 -16.49 11.23 12.48
N TYR A 228 -15.36 11.30 13.12
CA TYR A 228 -14.15 11.92 12.60
C TYR A 228 -13.08 10.83 12.40
N VAL A 229 -12.50 10.75 11.23
CA VAL A 229 -11.38 9.84 10.99
C VAL A 229 -10.12 10.49 11.58
N ASP A 230 -9.93 10.31 12.88
CA ASP A 230 -8.93 11.05 13.68
C ASP A 230 -7.49 10.52 13.50
N ASN A 231 -7.31 9.46 12.75
CA ASN A 231 -5.98 8.86 12.57
C ASN A 231 -5.42 9.11 11.17
N TYR A 232 -4.87 10.30 10.99
CA TYR A 232 -3.80 10.48 10.03
C TYR A 232 -2.57 9.69 10.50
N SER A 233 -2.59 8.38 10.33
CA SER A 233 -1.32 7.69 10.20
C SER A 233 -0.63 8.34 9.02
N PRO A 234 0.53 9.03 9.21
CA PRO A 234 1.20 9.62 8.08
C PRO A 234 1.45 8.47 7.10
N ILE A 235 0.77 8.50 5.96
CA ILE A 235 1.11 7.62 4.85
C ILE A 235 2.55 7.96 4.60
N SER A 236 3.47 7.09 5.04
CA SER A 236 4.88 7.36 4.86
C SER A 236 5.13 7.16 3.37
N LEU A 237 5.19 8.29 2.67
CA LEU A 237 5.73 8.32 1.32
C LEU A 237 7.08 7.63 1.41
N GLY A 238 7.21 6.48 0.75
CA GLY A 238 8.45 5.72 0.75
C GLY A 238 9.60 6.66 0.43
N SER A 239 10.56 6.77 1.32
CA SER A 239 11.82 7.36 0.95
C SER A 239 12.32 6.52 -0.23
N ARG A 240 12.57 7.15 -1.37
CA ARG A 240 13.31 6.48 -2.44
C ARG A 240 14.51 5.85 -1.78
N SER A 241 14.68 4.56 -2.02
CA SER A 241 15.95 3.89 -1.68
C SER A 241 17.07 4.78 -2.17
N PRO A 242 18.10 5.05 -1.36
CA PRO A 242 19.22 5.87 -1.82
C PRO A 242 19.70 5.30 -3.14
N ASP A 243 19.95 6.18 -4.09
CA ASP A 243 20.44 5.81 -5.41
C ASP A 243 21.68 4.93 -5.22
N ALA A 244 21.62 3.68 -5.66
CA ALA A 244 22.68 2.70 -5.53
C ALA A 244 24.00 3.13 -6.23
N ILE A 245 23.96 4.23 -7.00
CA ILE A 245 25.10 4.76 -7.74
C ILE A 245 25.79 5.90 -6.98
N THR A 246 25.08 6.71 -6.21
CA THR A 246 25.66 7.88 -5.54
C THR A 246 25.88 7.71 -4.05
N GLY A 247 25.22 6.77 -3.38
CA GLY A 247 25.37 6.53 -1.94
C GLY A 247 24.94 7.70 -1.06
N GLU A 248 24.30 8.73 -1.62
CA GLU A 248 23.79 9.90 -0.88
C GLU A 248 22.29 9.67 -0.58
N GLY A 249 21.99 9.42 0.67
CA GLY A 249 20.66 9.29 1.26
C GLY A 249 20.42 10.30 2.36
#